data_c8b149b68e812e90b09d0c79c29692d4
#
_entry.id   c8b149b68e812e90b09d0c79c29692d4
#
_cell.length_a   1.000
_cell.length_b   1.000
_cell.length_c   1.000
_cell.angle_alpha   90.00
_cell.angle_beta   90.00
_cell.angle_gamma   90.00
#
_symmetry.space_group_name_H-M   'P 1'
#
loop_
_entity.id
_entity.type
_entity.pdbx_description
1 polymer ?
#
loop_
_entity_poly.entity_id
_entity_poly.type
_entity_poly.pdbx_seq_one_letter_code
_entity_poly.pdbx_strand_id
1 'polypeptide(L)'
;YTGLSHMYTIDQIVDTADKYNADSVTDATHKDVVELITNKNIVAMFQGRSEAGPRALGNRSILYDPRDPNGKDHVNEIKRREYFRPFAGSILQDHVHEWFDLRGMDETPFMMYAVRCQDGIEEKIPSIIHVDGTCRIQTVTREQNLHYYDLIETFYEKTGCPIIFNTSFNLGGEPLVETLDDACRTLANSGIEYLYLPEYSKLISIKND
;
A
#
# COMPACT_ATOMS: atom_id res chain seq x y z
N TYR A 1 0.72 -4.32 -15.20
CA TYR A 1 2.08 -3.97 -14.72
C TYR A 1 3.08 -4.15 -15.85
N THR A 2 3.81 -3.11 -16.20
CA THR A 2 4.68 -3.06 -17.40
C THR A 2 6.16 -2.90 -17.08
N GLY A 3 6.51 -2.72 -15.81
CA GLY A 3 7.89 -2.61 -15.34
C GLY A 3 8.68 -3.91 -15.39
N LEU A 4 9.90 -3.89 -14.87
CA LEU A 4 10.78 -5.06 -14.83
C LEU A 4 10.29 -6.09 -13.80
N SER A 5 10.56 -7.35 -14.06
CA SER A 5 10.33 -8.44 -13.13
C SER A 5 11.64 -8.79 -12.43
N HIS A 6 11.59 -8.83 -11.11
CA HIS A 6 12.72 -9.25 -10.29
C HIS A 6 12.29 -10.47 -9.48
N MET A 7 13.07 -11.54 -9.60
CA MET A 7 12.87 -12.76 -8.81
C MET A 7 14.07 -12.98 -7.91
N TYR A 8 13.81 -13.41 -6.69
CA TYR A 8 14.82 -13.59 -5.66
C TYR A 8 14.74 -15.01 -5.10
N THR A 9 15.86 -15.56 -4.66
CA THR A 9 15.87 -16.71 -3.76
C THR A 9 15.68 -16.24 -2.32
N ILE A 10 15.32 -17.15 -1.42
CA ILE A 10 15.21 -16.83 0.01
C ILE A 10 16.55 -16.32 0.56
N ASP A 11 17.65 -16.94 0.16
CA ASP A 11 19.00 -16.51 0.58
C ASP A 11 19.29 -15.07 0.13
N GLN A 12 18.94 -14.70 -1.11
CA GLN A 12 19.09 -13.34 -1.61
C GLN A 12 18.23 -12.34 -0.83
N ILE A 13 17.03 -12.75 -0.39
CA ILE A 13 16.16 -11.90 0.44
C ILE A 13 16.82 -11.66 1.79
N VAL A 14 17.34 -12.71 2.44
CA VAL A 14 18.03 -12.63 3.73
C VAL A 14 19.30 -11.78 3.60
N ASP A 15 20.17 -12.10 2.62
CA ASP A 15 21.42 -11.37 2.40
C ASP A 15 21.17 -9.86 2.14
N THR A 16 20.10 -9.54 1.40
CA THR A 16 19.75 -8.15 1.14
C THR A 16 19.23 -7.46 2.40
N ALA A 17 18.42 -8.13 3.20
CA ALA A 17 17.91 -7.60 4.46
C ALA A 17 19.06 -7.36 5.46
N ASP A 18 19.98 -8.33 5.60
CA ASP A 18 21.16 -8.24 6.49
C ASP A 18 22.09 -7.07 6.11
N LYS A 19 22.26 -6.81 4.81
CA LYS A 19 23.02 -5.64 4.30
C LYS A 19 22.51 -4.30 4.87
N TYR A 20 21.22 -4.23 5.18
CA TYR A 20 20.58 -3.04 5.75
C TYR A 20 20.26 -3.19 7.24
N ASN A 21 20.91 -4.12 7.94
CA ASN A 21 20.74 -4.37 9.37
C ASN A 21 19.30 -4.66 9.77
N ALA A 22 18.61 -5.51 9.01
CA ALA A 22 17.27 -5.91 9.35
C ALA A 22 17.21 -6.64 10.70
N ASP A 23 16.22 -6.30 11.53
CA ASP A 23 15.99 -6.98 12.82
C ASP A 23 15.52 -8.42 12.62
N SER A 24 14.76 -8.65 11.56
CA SER A 24 14.25 -9.98 11.25
C SER A 24 13.77 -10.14 9.80
N VAL A 25 13.86 -11.38 9.31
CA VAL A 25 13.16 -11.88 8.13
C VAL A 25 12.34 -13.09 8.56
N THR A 26 11.02 -12.96 8.62
CA THR A 26 10.12 -13.98 9.16
C THR A 26 9.09 -14.42 8.13
N ASP A 27 8.49 -15.61 8.34
CA ASP A 27 7.30 -15.99 7.59
C ASP A 27 6.12 -15.11 8.03
N ALA A 28 5.32 -14.68 7.05
CA ALA A 28 4.14 -13.89 7.31
C ALA A 28 3.03 -14.16 6.28
N THR A 29 1.80 -14.11 6.76
CA THR A 29 0.58 -14.23 5.98
C THR A 29 -0.06 -12.85 5.78
N HIS A 30 -1.09 -12.76 4.91
CA HIS A 30 -1.91 -11.55 4.80
C HIS A 30 -2.54 -11.15 6.15
N LYS A 31 -2.88 -12.11 7.01
CA LYS A 31 -3.45 -11.83 8.35
C LYS A 31 -2.46 -11.12 9.26
N ASP A 32 -1.19 -11.54 9.25
CA ASP A 32 -0.14 -10.91 10.05
C ASP A 32 0.10 -9.46 9.58
N VAL A 33 0.09 -9.23 8.27
CA VAL A 33 0.24 -7.88 7.68
C VAL A 33 -0.97 -7.00 8.00
N VAL A 34 -2.18 -7.53 7.91
CA VAL A 34 -3.40 -6.81 8.29
C VAL A 34 -3.40 -6.47 9.78
N GLU A 35 -2.84 -7.33 10.64
CA GLU A 35 -2.67 -7.02 12.07
C GLU A 35 -1.75 -5.81 12.26
N LEU A 36 -0.63 -5.74 11.57
CA LEU A 36 0.27 -4.59 11.60
C LEU A 36 -0.44 -3.31 11.14
N ILE A 37 -1.13 -3.35 10.00
CA ILE A 37 -1.84 -2.20 9.44
C ILE A 37 -2.93 -1.70 10.40
N THR A 38 -3.73 -2.60 10.97
CA THR A 38 -4.80 -2.23 11.92
C THR A 38 -4.25 -1.70 13.25
N ASN A 39 -3.01 -2.04 13.59
CA ASN A 39 -2.27 -1.47 14.72
C ASN A 39 -1.50 -0.18 14.35
N LYS A 40 -1.86 0.45 13.22
CA LYS A 40 -1.31 1.73 12.74
C LYS A 40 0.19 1.68 12.35
N ASN A 41 0.68 0.51 11.97
CA ASN A 41 2.00 0.41 11.36
C ASN A 41 1.88 0.66 9.84
N ILE A 42 2.88 1.31 9.29
CA ILE A 42 3.05 1.44 7.84
C ILE A 42 3.73 0.17 7.33
N VAL A 43 3.14 -0.46 6.31
CA VAL A 43 3.72 -1.63 5.66
C VAL A 43 3.98 -1.33 4.20
N ALA A 44 5.21 -1.50 3.76
CA ALA A 44 5.56 -1.49 2.34
C ALA A 44 5.28 -2.87 1.72
N MET A 45 4.79 -2.88 0.49
CA MET A 45 4.54 -4.10 -0.28
C MET A 45 5.41 -4.13 -1.52
N PHE A 46 6.12 -5.23 -1.72
CA PHE A 46 7.01 -5.48 -2.85
C PHE A 46 6.71 -6.85 -3.43
N GLN A 47 6.22 -6.86 -4.68
CA GLN A 47 5.88 -8.10 -5.40
C GLN A 47 5.91 -7.90 -6.91
N GLY A 48 5.98 -8.99 -7.66
CA GLY A 48 5.76 -9.03 -9.09
C GLY A 48 6.59 -8.02 -9.89
N ARG A 49 6.03 -7.59 -11.00
CA ARG A 49 6.64 -6.58 -11.88
C ARG A 49 6.48 -5.19 -11.26
N SER A 50 7.51 -4.36 -11.40
CA SER A 50 7.41 -2.95 -11.01
C SER A 50 6.37 -2.19 -11.84
N GLU A 51 5.97 -1.03 -11.33
CA GLU A 51 4.97 -0.17 -11.96
C GLU A 51 5.68 0.94 -12.75
N ALA A 52 5.48 0.98 -14.06
CA ALA A 52 6.11 1.95 -14.96
C ALA A 52 5.26 3.22 -15.18
N GLY A 53 4.30 3.49 -14.32
CA GLY A 53 3.39 4.63 -14.41
C GLY A 53 3.49 5.57 -13.21
N PRO A 54 2.68 6.65 -13.19
CA PRO A 54 2.72 7.65 -12.12
C PRO A 54 2.03 7.18 -10.82
N ARG A 55 1.57 5.94 -10.74
CA ARG A 55 0.81 5.40 -9.60
C ARG A 55 1.37 4.05 -9.16
N ALA A 56 1.41 3.84 -7.85
CA ALA A 56 1.57 2.51 -7.27
C ALA A 56 0.21 1.83 -7.18
N LEU A 57 0.15 0.58 -7.62
CA LEU A 57 -1.08 -0.19 -7.82
C LEU A 57 -1.03 -1.55 -7.09
N GLY A 58 -0.23 -1.62 -6.02
CA GLY A 58 -0.12 -2.80 -5.17
C GLY A 58 1.17 -3.62 -5.35
N ASN A 59 2.09 -3.26 -6.29
CA ASN A 59 3.35 -3.97 -6.45
C ASN A 59 4.53 -3.25 -5.80
N ARG A 60 4.51 -1.92 -5.77
CA ARG A 60 5.49 -1.06 -5.11
C ARG A 60 4.74 -0.02 -4.29
N SER A 61 4.04 -0.47 -3.27
CA SER A 61 3.09 0.33 -2.50
C SER A 61 3.48 0.46 -1.04
N ILE A 62 3.17 1.60 -0.47
CA ILE A 62 3.09 1.80 0.98
C ILE A 62 1.62 1.75 1.35
N LEU A 63 1.30 0.89 2.31
CA LEU A 63 -0.05 0.59 2.79
C LEU A 63 -0.23 1.07 4.22
N TYR A 64 -1.43 1.55 4.52
CA TYR A 64 -1.81 2.00 5.86
C TYR A 64 -3.33 1.83 6.10
N ASP A 65 -3.77 2.02 7.33
CA ASP A 65 -5.19 1.98 7.69
C ASP A 65 -5.90 3.30 7.28
N PRO A 66 -6.82 3.29 6.30
CA PRO A 66 -7.51 4.50 5.86
C PRO A 66 -8.47 5.08 6.90
N ARG A 67 -8.80 4.31 7.94
CA ARG A 67 -9.73 4.69 9.01
C ARG A 67 -9.08 5.57 10.08
N ASP A 68 -7.75 5.63 10.12
CA ASP A 68 -7.03 6.50 11.06
C ASP A 68 -7.15 7.97 10.63
N PRO A 69 -7.79 8.86 11.41
CA PRO A 69 -7.93 10.27 11.04
C PRO A 69 -6.60 11.01 10.93
N ASN A 70 -5.55 10.52 11.59
CA ASN A 70 -4.20 11.09 11.54
C ASN A 70 -3.32 10.46 10.46
N GLY A 71 -3.80 9.43 9.75
CA GLY A 71 -2.99 8.64 8.83
C GLY A 71 -2.40 9.45 7.67
N LYS A 72 -3.12 10.46 7.17
CA LYS A 72 -2.62 11.36 6.13
C LYS A 72 -1.35 12.09 6.59
N ASP A 73 -1.38 12.69 7.78
CA ASP A 73 -0.26 13.47 8.30
C ASP A 73 0.91 12.56 8.65
N HIS A 74 0.61 11.43 9.30
CA HIS A 74 1.60 10.41 9.65
C HIS A 74 2.36 9.89 8.42
N VAL A 75 1.66 9.48 7.37
CA VAL A 75 2.30 8.97 6.15
C VAL A 75 3.05 10.07 5.39
N ASN A 76 2.55 11.32 5.38
CA ASN A 76 3.28 12.45 4.76
C ASN A 76 4.59 12.75 5.50
N GLU A 77 4.59 12.70 6.83
CA GLU A 77 5.78 12.86 7.66
C GLU A 77 6.84 11.79 7.32
N ILE A 78 6.46 10.51 7.34
CA ILE A 78 7.35 9.40 7.00
C ILE A 78 7.89 9.51 5.57
N LYS A 79 7.05 9.94 4.63
CA LYS A 79 7.47 10.17 3.23
C LYS A 79 8.28 11.46 3.05
N ARG A 80 8.47 12.28 4.09
CA ARG A 80 9.20 13.55 4.05
C ARG A 80 8.68 14.49 2.97
N ARG A 81 7.35 14.65 2.90
CA ARG A 81 6.70 15.50 1.90
C ARG A 81 5.65 16.40 2.52
N GLU A 82 5.13 17.33 1.73
CA GLU A 82 4.22 18.37 2.19
C GLU A 82 2.88 17.79 2.69
N TYR A 83 2.40 18.24 3.85
CA TYR A 83 1.18 17.75 4.52
C TYR A 83 -0.11 17.93 3.71
N PHE A 84 -0.13 18.88 2.75
CA PHE A 84 -1.32 19.08 1.92
C PHE A 84 -1.52 18.00 0.84
N ARG A 85 -0.49 17.19 0.54
CA ARG A 85 -0.60 16.17 -0.50
C ARG A 85 -1.65 15.12 -0.15
N PRO A 86 -2.60 14.87 -1.06
CA PRO A 86 -3.61 13.85 -0.86
C PRO A 86 -3.04 12.45 -1.09
N PHE A 87 -3.77 11.48 -0.57
CA PHE A 87 -3.51 10.07 -0.81
C PHE A 87 -4.65 9.42 -1.59
N ALA A 88 -4.56 8.13 -1.79
CA ALA A 88 -5.49 7.34 -2.56
C ALA A 88 -5.78 6.02 -1.81
N GLY A 89 -6.83 5.33 -2.22
CA GLY A 89 -7.14 4.00 -1.72
C GLY A 89 -7.26 2.97 -2.82
N SER A 90 -7.05 1.72 -2.46
CA SER A 90 -7.35 0.58 -3.34
C SER A 90 -8.50 -0.22 -2.73
N ILE A 91 -9.57 -0.40 -3.49
CA ILE A 91 -10.83 -1.02 -3.05
C ILE A 91 -11.09 -2.31 -3.82
N LEU A 92 -11.68 -3.30 -3.16
CA LEU A 92 -12.22 -4.48 -3.83
C LEU A 92 -13.28 -4.04 -4.86
N GLN A 93 -13.16 -4.51 -6.11
CA GLN A 93 -14.06 -4.15 -7.22
C GLN A 93 -15.54 -4.39 -6.86
N ASP A 94 -15.83 -5.50 -6.17
CA ASP A 94 -17.20 -5.91 -5.85
C ASP A 94 -17.92 -4.95 -4.89
N HIS A 95 -17.17 -4.13 -4.14
CA HIS A 95 -17.70 -3.18 -3.18
C HIS A 95 -17.67 -1.72 -3.66
N VAL A 96 -17.11 -1.45 -4.84
CA VAL A 96 -16.84 -0.05 -5.25
C VAL A 96 -18.09 0.81 -5.32
N HIS A 97 -19.20 0.30 -5.85
CA HIS A 97 -20.45 1.06 -6.00
C HIS A 97 -21.19 1.32 -4.68
N GLU A 98 -20.93 0.52 -3.65
CA GLU A 98 -21.46 0.77 -2.31
C GLU A 98 -20.73 1.93 -1.61
N TRP A 99 -19.48 2.20 -2.02
CA TRP A 99 -18.60 3.18 -1.38
C TRP A 99 -18.41 4.46 -2.18
N PHE A 100 -18.49 4.37 -3.53
CA PHE A 100 -18.17 5.50 -4.40
C PHE A 100 -19.15 5.63 -5.58
N ASP A 101 -19.39 6.89 -6.00
CA ASP A 101 -20.08 7.20 -7.25
C ASP A 101 -19.06 7.23 -8.40
N LEU A 102 -19.02 6.17 -9.18
CA LEU A 102 -18.15 6.06 -10.36
C LEU A 102 -18.68 6.79 -11.60
N ARG A 103 -19.83 7.50 -11.51
CA ARG A 103 -20.44 8.23 -12.62
C ARG A 103 -20.62 7.40 -13.89
N GLY A 104 -21.06 6.15 -13.72
CA GLY A 104 -21.33 5.23 -14.82
C GLY A 104 -20.10 4.47 -15.35
N MET A 105 -18.94 4.59 -14.72
CA MET A 105 -17.81 3.68 -14.96
C MET A 105 -18.01 2.41 -14.16
N ASP A 106 -17.59 1.26 -14.71
CA ASP A 106 -17.64 -0.02 -14.00
C ASP A 106 -16.42 -0.22 -13.08
N GLU A 107 -15.26 0.34 -13.46
CA GLU A 107 -14.00 0.15 -12.78
C GLU A 107 -13.04 1.35 -12.94
N THR A 108 -12.02 1.42 -12.10
CA THR A 108 -10.90 2.38 -12.21
C THR A 108 -9.58 1.72 -11.75
N PRO A 109 -9.04 0.75 -12.51
CA PRO A 109 -7.92 -0.09 -12.07
C PRO A 109 -6.57 0.64 -12.01
N PHE A 110 -6.47 1.83 -12.63
CA PHE A 110 -5.21 2.58 -12.74
C PHE A 110 -5.14 3.84 -11.88
N MET A 111 -6.08 4.02 -10.93
CA MET A 111 -6.08 5.16 -10.00
C MET A 111 -6.04 6.53 -10.73
N MET A 112 -6.77 6.65 -11.85
CA MET A 112 -6.76 7.84 -12.70
C MET A 112 -7.83 8.87 -12.32
N TYR A 113 -8.86 8.45 -11.59
CA TYR A 113 -10.04 9.27 -11.31
C TYR A 113 -10.19 9.54 -9.80
N ALA A 114 -10.54 10.78 -9.48
CA ALA A 114 -11.06 11.15 -8.17
C ALA A 114 -12.61 11.13 -8.27
N VAL A 115 -13.22 10.41 -7.36
CA VAL A 115 -14.67 10.14 -7.34
C VAL A 115 -15.27 10.56 -5.99
N ARG A 116 -16.57 10.82 -5.95
CA ARG A 116 -17.25 11.14 -4.69
C ARG A 116 -17.56 9.88 -3.90
N CYS A 117 -17.48 10.01 -2.59
CA CYS A 117 -17.98 8.97 -1.69
C CYS A 117 -19.51 8.91 -1.72
N GLN A 118 -20.07 7.75 -1.44
CA GLN A 118 -21.47 7.61 -1.02
C GLN A 118 -21.65 8.22 0.37
N ASP A 119 -22.87 8.57 0.74
CA ASP A 119 -23.19 9.22 2.00
C ASP A 119 -22.64 8.47 3.22
N GLY A 120 -21.92 9.17 4.09
CA GLY A 120 -21.35 8.64 5.33
C GLY A 120 -20.09 7.78 5.16
N ILE A 121 -19.54 7.64 3.95
CA ILE A 121 -18.29 6.92 3.71
C ILE A 121 -17.07 7.78 4.06
N GLU A 122 -17.15 9.09 3.86
CA GLU A 122 -16.04 10.02 4.15
C GLU A 122 -15.54 9.90 5.60
N GLU A 123 -16.45 9.68 6.55
CA GLU A 123 -16.11 9.50 7.97
C GLU A 123 -15.42 8.17 8.27
N LYS A 124 -15.59 7.17 7.40
CA LYS A 124 -15.01 5.83 7.58
C LYS A 124 -13.56 5.72 7.09
N ILE A 125 -13.15 6.60 6.15
CA ILE A 125 -11.82 6.57 5.52
C ILE A 125 -11.16 7.96 5.47
N PRO A 126 -11.09 8.68 6.58
CA PRO A 126 -10.69 10.09 6.62
C PRO A 126 -9.28 10.35 6.07
N SER A 127 -8.36 9.38 6.16
CA SER A 127 -6.97 9.57 5.72
C SER A 127 -6.80 9.73 4.21
N ILE A 128 -7.77 9.31 3.42
CA ILE A 128 -7.69 9.31 1.94
C ILE A 128 -8.73 10.21 1.29
N ILE A 129 -9.52 10.92 2.09
CA ILE A 129 -10.47 11.91 1.60
C ILE A 129 -9.74 13.22 1.28
N HIS A 130 -10.01 13.77 0.12
CA HIS A 130 -9.49 15.06 -0.32
C HIS A 130 -10.31 16.20 0.28
N VAL A 131 -9.74 17.41 0.27
CA VAL A 131 -10.40 18.61 0.83
C VAL A 131 -11.72 18.99 0.13
N ASP A 132 -11.97 18.49 -1.08
CA ASP A 132 -13.21 18.69 -1.86
C ASP A 132 -14.22 17.54 -1.69
N GLY A 133 -13.99 16.60 -0.75
CA GLY A 133 -14.85 15.44 -0.49
C GLY A 133 -14.72 14.32 -1.53
N THR A 134 -13.71 14.37 -2.40
CA THR A 134 -13.41 13.27 -3.33
C THR A 134 -12.38 12.33 -2.76
N CYS A 135 -12.28 11.13 -3.34
CA CYS A 135 -11.20 10.20 -3.10
C CYS A 135 -10.67 9.67 -4.44
N ARG A 136 -9.37 9.58 -4.60
CA ARG A 136 -8.78 8.90 -5.74
C ARG A 136 -8.64 7.42 -5.43
N ILE A 137 -9.25 6.57 -6.25
CA ILE A 137 -9.33 5.14 -5.98
C ILE A 137 -8.78 4.29 -7.12
N GLN A 138 -8.32 3.10 -6.74
CA GLN A 138 -8.04 1.98 -7.62
C GLN A 138 -9.02 0.86 -7.29
N THR A 139 -9.72 0.33 -8.28
CA THR A 139 -10.45 -0.94 -8.15
C THR A 139 -9.50 -2.11 -8.36
N VAL A 140 -9.62 -3.14 -7.54
CA VAL A 140 -8.75 -4.33 -7.57
C VAL A 140 -9.61 -5.56 -7.72
N THR A 141 -9.29 -6.40 -8.72
CA THR A 141 -9.85 -7.75 -8.87
C THR A 141 -8.78 -8.80 -8.60
N ARG A 142 -9.22 -10.02 -8.33
CA ARG A 142 -8.36 -11.17 -8.08
C ARG A 142 -7.50 -11.52 -9.31
N GLU A 143 -8.03 -11.35 -10.51
CA GLU A 143 -7.34 -11.58 -11.77
C GLU A 143 -6.26 -10.55 -12.07
N GLN A 144 -6.47 -9.30 -11.64
CA GLN A 144 -5.51 -8.23 -11.85
C GLN A 144 -4.30 -8.34 -10.92
N ASN A 145 -4.52 -8.69 -9.64
CA ASN A 145 -3.46 -8.79 -8.64
C ASN A 145 -3.93 -9.65 -7.44
N LEU A 146 -3.67 -10.95 -7.51
CA LEU A 146 -4.13 -11.93 -6.54
C LEU A 146 -3.73 -11.59 -5.10
N HIS A 147 -2.43 -11.41 -4.84
CA HIS A 147 -1.95 -11.17 -3.48
C HIS A 147 -2.45 -9.84 -2.90
N TYR A 148 -2.58 -8.82 -3.76
CA TYR A 148 -3.09 -7.53 -3.31
C TYR A 148 -4.58 -7.58 -3.03
N TYR A 149 -5.34 -8.29 -3.87
CA TYR A 149 -6.75 -8.55 -3.64
C TYR A 149 -6.95 -9.30 -2.32
N ASP A 150 -6.23 -10.42 -2.12
CA ASP A 150 -6.34 -11.25 -0.90
C ASP A 150 -5.97 -10.47 0.36
N LEU A 151 -4.99 -9.55 0.29
CA LEU A 151 -4.66 -8.67 1.40
C LEU A 151 -5.81 -7.70 1.73
N ILE A 152 -6.41 -7.06 0.72
CA ILE A 152 -7.55 -6.16 0.92
C ILE A 152 -8.79 -6.94 1.42
N GLU A 153 -9.03 -8.12 0.89
CA GLU A 153 -10.12 -9.01 1.34
C GLU A 153 -9.93 -9.40 2.82
N THR A 154 -8.70 -9.77 3.22
CA THR A 154 -8.37 -10.06 4.63
C THR A 154 -8.57 -8.83 5.52
N PHE A 155 -8.22 -7.65 5.03
CA PHE A 155 -8.47 -6.39 5.75
C PHE A 155 -9.97 -6.11 5.87
N TYR A 156 -10.74 -6.35 4.81
CA TYR A 156 -12.19 -6.21 4.82
C TYR A 156 -12.86 -7.17 5.80
N GLU A 157 -12.49 -8.45 5.79
CA GLU A 157 -13.00 -9.46 6.74
C GLU A 157 -12.79 -9.04 8.20
N LYS A 158 -11.63 -8.44 8.50
CA LYS A 158 -11.29 -8.01 9.86
C LYS A 158 -11.99 -6.72 10.27
N THR A 159 -12.20 -5.79 9.33
CA THR A 159 -12.54 -4.39 9.66
C THR A 159 -13.89 -3.93 9.16
N GLY A 160 -14.50 -4.65 8.20
CA GLY A 160 -15.66 -4.22 7.45
C GLY A 160 -15.39 -3.09 6.44
N CYS A 161 -14.10 -2.76 6.20
CA CYS A 161 -13.67 -1.71 5.28
C CYS A 161 -13.01 -2.35 4.05
N PRO A 162 -13.62 -2.32 2.85
CA PRO A 162 -13.11 -3.00 1.65
C PRO A 162 -12.05 -2.20 0.91
N ILE A 163 -11.52 -1.12 1.50
CA ILE A 163 -10.52 -0.25 0.93
C ILE A 163 -9.31 -0.13 1.85
N ILE A 164 -8.11 -0.12 1.28
CA ILE A 164 -6.86 0.12 1.98
C ILE A 164 -6.20 1.40 1.47
N PHE A 165 -5.56 2.15 2.35
CA PHE A 165 -4.74 3.30 1.98
C PHE A 165 -3.55 2.84 1.12
N ASN A 166 -3.33 3.48 -0.02
CA ASN A 166 -2.27 3.14 -0.96
C ASN A 166 -1.52 4.39 -1.46
N THR A 167 -0.20 4.35 -1.36
CA THR A 167 0.68 5.34 -1.97
C THR A 167 1.94 4.69 -2.52
N SER A 168 2.69 5.41 -3.37
CA SER A 168 3.92 4.90 -3.99
C SER A 168 5.00 4.58 -2.97
N PHE A 169 5.71 3.48 -3.17
CA PHE A 169 6.84 3.10 -2.34
C PHE A 169 8.11 3.84 -2.78
N ASN A 170 8.30 5.01 -2.21
CA ASN A 170 9.44 5.91 -2.32
C ASN A 170 9.33 7.01 -1.26
N LEU A 171 10.41 7.69 -0.95
CA LEU A 171 10.40 8.93 -0.16
C LEU A 171 10.21 10.15 -1.06
N GLY A 172 10.01 11.32 -0.46
CA GLY A 172 9.86 12.58 -1.18
C GLY A 172 11.09 12.87 -2.02
N GLY A 173 10.91 13.15 -3.32
CA GLY A 173 11.99 13.44 -4.25
C GLY A 173 12.72 12.23 -4.84
N GLU A 174 12.41 11.01 -4.39
CA GLU A 174 13.01 9.77 -4.90
C GLU A 174 12.12 9.11 -5.98
N PRO A 175 12.71 8.33 -6.90
CA PRO A 175 11.95 7.48 -7.80
C PRO A 175 11.26 6.35 -7.02
N LEU A 176 10.29 5.69 -7.67
CA LEU A 176 9.68 4.46 -7.17
C LEU A 176 10.76 3.39 -6.99
N VAL A 177 10.73 2.63 -5.90
CA VAL A 177 11.64 1.49 -5.71
C VAL A 177 11.49 0.49 -6.85
N GLU A 178 12.60 0.00 -7.38
CA GLU A 178 12.63 -0.98 -8.45
C GLU A 178 13.01 -2.36 -7.93
N THR A 179 14.12 -2.44 -7.20
CA THR A 179 14.72 -3.68 -6.70
C THR A 179 14.46 -3.88 -5.22
N LEU A 180 14.71 -5.11 -4.72
CA LEU A 180 14.66 -5.39 -3.28
C LEU A 180 15.72 -4.58 -2.50
N ASP A 181 16.88 -4.34 -3.11
CA ASP A 181 17.93 -3.49 -2.53
C ASP A 181 17.42 -2.05 -2.34
N ASP A 182 16.72 -1.49 -3.33
CA ASP A 182 16.08 -0.17 -3.19
C ASP A 182 15.03 -0.16 -2.09
N ALA A 183 14.23 -1.22 -1.99
CA ALA A 183 13.19 -1.35 -0.97
C ALA A 183 13.79 -1.38 0.45
N CYS A 184 14.77 -2.24 0.71
CA CYS A 184 15.45 -2.32 2.01
C CYS A 184 16.19 -1.02 2.35
N ARG A 185 16.84 -0.39 1.35
CA ARG A 185 17.46 0.93 1.53
C ARG A 185 16.44 1.99 1.93
N THR A 186 15.26 1.99 1.33
CA THR A 186 14.19 2.94 1.67
C THR A 186 13.68 2.71 3.09
N LEU A 187 13.50 1.46 3.54
CA LEU A 187 13.16 1.17 4.93
C LEU A 187 14.24 1.70 5.88
N ALA A 188 15.49 1.33 5.66
CA ALA A 188 16.63 1.72 6.52
C ALA A 188 16.83 3.25 6.63
N ASN A 189 16.30 4.03 5.68
CA ASN A 189 16.39 5.49 5.67
C ASN A 189 15.07 6.20 5.98
N SER A 190 14.06 5.49 6.48
CA SER A 190 12.73 6.05 6.76
C SER A 190 12.15 5.50 8.06
N GLY A 191 10.98 5.96 8.45
CA GLY A 191 10.21 5.37 9.55
C GLY A 191 9.27 4.23 9.09
N ILE A 192 9.48 3.67 7.89
CA ILE A 192 8.74 2.47 7.45
C ILE A 192 9.48 1.26 8.01
N GLU A 193 8.83 0.53 8.90
CA GLU A 193 9.49 -0.58 9.61
C GLU A 193 9.30 -1.94 8.94
N TYR A 194 8.29 -2.10 8.10
CA TYR A 194 7.86 -3.40 7.59
C TYR A 194 7.80 -3.43 6.08
N LEU A 195 8.41 -4.49 5.48
CA LEU A 195 8.35 -4.79 4.05
C LEU A 195 7.79 -6.20 3.86
N TYR A 196 6.64 -6.28 3.21
CA TYR A 196 5.97 -7.53 2.91
C TYR A 196 6.25 -8.00 1.47
N LEU A 197 6.69 -9.25 1.32
CA LEU A 197 6.94 -9.94 0.07
C LEU A 197 5.97 -11.14 -0.05
N PRO A 198 4.74 -10.93 -0.53
CA PRO A 198 3.69 -11.96 -0.52
C PRO A 198 4.02 -13.20 -1.35
N GLU A 199 4.72 -13.05 -2.48
CA GLU A 199 5.14 -14.18 -3.33
C GLU A 199 6.07 -15.16 -2.60
N TYR A 200 6.77 -14.69 -1.57
CA TYR A 200 7.70 -15.47 -0.75
C TYR A 200 7.14 -15.75 0.64
N SER A 201 5.96 -15.23 0.97
CA SER A 201 5.39 -15.25 2.31
C SER A 201 6.39 -14.74 3.38
N LYS A 202 7.13 -13.66 3.07
CA LYS A 202 8.15 -13.09 3.95
C LYS A 202 7.82 -11.66 4.36
N LEU A 203 8.14 -11.36 5.60
CA LEU A 203 8.11 -10.02 6.18
C LEU A 203 9.52 -9.67 6.68
N ILE A 204 10.07 -8.60 6.15
CA ILE A 204 11.32 -8.00 6.63
C ILE A 204 10.96 -6.88 7.60
N SER A 205 11.60 -6.85 8.77
CA SER A 205 11.50 -5.74 9.72
C SER A 205 12.85 -5.03 9.85
N ILE A 206 12.83 -3.70 9.69
CA ILE A 206 13.98 -2.82 9.92
C ILE A 206 13.48 -1.69 10.83
N LYS A 207 13.91 -1.70 12.09
CA LYS A 207 13.59 -0.63 13.04
C LYS A 207 14.73 0.39 13.03
N ASN A 208 14.35 1.64 12.86
CA ASN A 208 15.29 2.75 12.97
C ASN A 208 15.13 3.36 14.36
N ASP A 209 16.19 3.31 15.18
CA ASP A 209 16.26 3.94 16.52
C ASP A 209 16.16 5.48 16.43
#